data_00cbdcd0358520d3cd768a520434f767
#
_entry.id   00cbdcd0358520d3cd768a520434f767
#
_cell.length_a   1.000
_cell.length_b   1.000
_cell.length_c   1.000
_cell.angle_alpha   90.00
_cell.angle_beta   90.00
_cell.angle_gamma   90.00
#
_symmetry.space_group_name_H-M   'P 1'
#
loop_
_entity.id
_entity.type
_entity.pdbx_description
1 polymer ?
#
loop_
_entity_poly.entity_id
_entity_poly.type
_entity_poly.pdbx_seq_one_letter_code
_entity_poly.pdbx_strand_id
1 'polypeptide(L)'
;MPRRWLLGAGVVGAVGVGAGIGAAALAGSEPGRSDEDVPEDGGARAGDAVAFRGEHQAGIVTPAQDRLHFAAFDVVTDDRDQLIELLQQWTAAAARMTEGRSAGSVGAMDGAPDAPPDDTGESFGLPPSQLTITIGFGPTLFTRDGVDRFGIADRRPAALIDLPHFPADRLDPARTGGDLCVQACAHDPQVAVHAVRNLARIGFGVVSVRWSQLGFGRTSSTSTEQTTARNLFGFKDGTANLKAEQPELIDDHVWVGAEDDPAAAWMAGGSYLVARRISMHIETWDRTSLREQETLIGRDKGEGAPLSGGGEFTPVDFDATDAKGDPKVALNSHVRLAHPDHNDGVRMLRRGYNFTDGSDGLGRLDAGLFFIAFVRDPRNQYVPMQNTLARDDLLSEYLLHTGSGLFAVPPGVHEPGTWLGSTLFD
;
A
#
# COMPACT_ATOMS: atom_id res chain seq x y z
N MET A 1 -32.66 40.23 -9.58
CA MET A 1 -32.17 41.40 -10.35
C MET A 1 -30.79 41.07 -10.92
N PRO A 2 -30.58 41.09 -12.21
CA PRO A 2 -29.31 40.75 -12.87
C PRO A 2 -28.51 42.00 -13.24
N ARG A 3 -27.17 41.85 -13.32
CA ARG A 3 -26.26 42.71 -14.13
C ARG A 3 -24.96 41.96 -14.34
N ARG A 4 -24.58 41.46 -15.47
CA ARG A 4 -24.23 41.90 -16.83
C ARG A 4 -22.97 42.77 -16.90
N TRP A 5 -21.94 42.23 -17.64
CA TRP A 5 -20.97 42.79 -18.61
C TRP A 5 -19.79 43.63 -18.09
N LEU A 6 -18.55 43.24 -18.52
CA LEU A 6 -17.87 43.94 -19.60
C LEU A 6 -16.63 43.16 -20.08
N LEU A 7 -16.57 43.11 -21.42
CA LEU A 7 -15.47 42.69 -22.26
C LEU A 7 -14.31 43.69 -22.22
N GLY A 8 -13.06 43.24 -22.39
CA GLY A 8 -11.90 44.04 -22.75
C GLY A 8 -11.00 43.27 -23.69
N ALA A 9 -11.06 43.59 -24.95
CA ALA A 9 -10.16 43.14 -26.01
C ALA A 9 -8.99 44.13 -26.19
N GLY A 10 -7.82 43.63 -26.62
CA GLY A 10 -6.65 44.43 -27.06
C GLY A 10 -5.51 43.47 -27.39
N VAL A 11 -5.31 43.13 -28.62
CA VAL A 11 -4.61 43.64 -29.78
C VAL A 11 -3.09 43.41 -29.75
N VAL A 12 -2.66 42.41 -30.56
CA VAL A 12 -1.64 42.34 -31.62
C VAL A 12 -0.24 42.92 -31.38
N GLY A 13 0.75 42.09 -31.68
CA GLY A 13 2.12 42.45 -32.02
C GLY A 13 2.84 41.33 -32.73
N ALA A 14 2.85 41.37 -34.04
CA ALA A 14 3.62 40.52 -34.95
C ALA A 14 4.83 41.30 -35.46
N VAL A 15 6.00 40.68 -35.48
CA VAL A 15 7.16 40.95 -36.40
C VAL A 15 8.00 39.67 -36.33
N GLY A 16 8.35 38.86 -37.31
CA GLY A 16 8.71 39.14 -38.67
C GLY A 16 10.08 38.57 -38.96
N VAL A 17 10.11 37.66 -39.92
CA VAL A 17 11.02 37.43 -41.05
C VAL A 17 12.36 36.75 -40.83
N GLY A 18 12.54 35.67 -41.62
CA GLY A 18 13.84 35.08 -41.98
C GLY A 18 13.66 33.89 -42.91
N ALA A 19 13.72 34.14 -44.21
CA ALA A 19 13.54 33.19 -45.29
C ALA A 19 14.80 32.35 -45.57
N GLY A 20 14.62 31.10 -46.02
CA GLY A 20 15.63 30.27 -46.62
C GLY A 20 14.99 29.25 -47.56
N ILE A 21 15.11 29.54 -48.87
CA ILE A 21 14.53 28.82 -50.01
C ILE A 21 15.38 27.56 -50.31
N GLY A 22 14.73 26.46 -50.61
CA GLY A 22 15.34 25.31 -51.26
C GLY A 22 14.25 24.40 -51.84
N ALA A 23 13.90 24.68 -53.09
CA ALA A 23 12.97 23.90 -53.89
C ALA A 23 13.69 22.70 -54.55
N ALA A 24 13.10 21.53 -54.55
CA ALA A 24 13.23 20.54 -55.59
C ALA A 24 11.94 19.73 -55.71
N ALA A 25 11.44 19.68 -56.91
CA ALA A 25 10.15 19.18 -57.32
C ALA A 25 10.17 17.72 -57.73
N LEU A 26 8.96 17.17 -57.75
CA LEU A 26 8.37 16.15 -58.65
C LEU A 26 8.52 14.64 -58.27
N ALA A 27 7.45 14.04 -58.01
CA ALA A 27 6.67 13.17 -58.85
C ALA A 27 5.79 12.25 -58.01
N GLY A 28 4.53 12.19 -58.36
CA GLY A 28 3.47 11.48 -57.73
C GLY A 28 3.62 9.95 -57.76
N SER A 29 2.98 9.39 -56.81
CA SER A 29 2.17 8.16 -56.89
C SER A 29 1.45 8.01 -55.55
N GLU A 30 0.14 8.06 -55.57
CA GLU A 30 -0.63 7.50 -54.45
C GLU A 30 -0.34 6.01 -54.37
N PRO A 31 -0.09 5.50 -53.20
CA PRO A 31 -0.43 4.11 -52.92
C PRO A 31 -1.56 4.06 -51.91
N GLY A 32 -2.44 3.15 -52.15
CA GLY A 32 -3.63 2.83 -51.41
C GLY A 32 -3.45 2.82 -49.89
N ARG A 33 -4.45 3.30 -49.23
CA ARG A 33 -4.68 3.02 -47.82
C ARG A 33 -4.78 1.52 -47.68
N SER A 34 -3.71 0.92 -47.23
CA SER A 34 -3.74 -0.39 -46.62
C SER A 34 -4.41 -0.17 -45.24
N ASP A 35 -5.45 -0.93 -44.99
CA ASP A 35 -5.96 -1.23 -43.67
C ASP A 35 -4.86 -1.97 -42.89
N GLU A 36 -3.99 -1.22 -42.24
CA GLU A 36 -2.98 -1.76 -41.36
C GLU A 36 -2.91 -0.92 -40.09
N ASP A 37 -3.10 -1.60 -38.98
CA ASP A 37 -2.76 -1.25 -37.60
C ASP A 37 -3.62 -0.17 -36.92
N VAL A 38 -4.82 -0.57 -36.53
CA VAL A 38 -5.32 -0.24 -35.20
C VAL A 38 -4.33 -0.91 -34.23
N PRO A 39 -3.64 -0.18 -33.34
CA PRO A 39 -2.81 -0.81 -32.33
C PRO A 39 -3.72 -1.71 -31.49
N GLU A 40 -3.60 -3.00 -31.66
CA GLU A 40 -4.07 -3.95 -30.67
C GLU A 40 -3.49 -3.52 -29.33
N ASP A 41 -4.36 -3.41 -28.32
CA ASP A 41 -4.17 -3.24 -26.88
C ASP A 41 -2.67 -3.19 -26.50
N GLY A 42 -2.13 -1.98 -26.19
CA GLY A 42 -0.71 -1.67 -26.13
C GLY A 42 0.07 -2.78 -25.43
N GLY A 43 0.75 -3.61 -26.23
CA GLY A 43 1.38 -4.85 -25.82
C GLY A 43 2.27 -4.65 -24.62
N ALA A 44 1.77 -5.02 -23.43
CA ALA A 44 2.52 -5.05 -22.19
C ALA A 44 3.85 -5.79 -22.44
N ARG A 45 4.97 -5.16 -22.13
CA ARG A 45 6.25 -5.85 -22.11
C ARG A 45 6.16 -6.93 -21.03
N ALA A 46 6.29 -8.20 -21.39
CA ALA A 46 6.15 -9.35 -20.50
C ALA A 46 7.00 -9.29 -19.20
N GLY A 47 7.98 -8.37 -19.13
CA GLY A 47 8.82 -8.13 -17.94
C GLY A 47 8.23 -7.16 -16.90
N ASP A 48 7.11 -6.48 -17.19
CA ASP A 48 6.54 -5.45 -16.29
C ASP A 48 5.32 -5.96 -15.49
N ALA A 49 4.88 -7.19 -15.70
CA ALA A 49 3.75 -7.79 -15.02
C ALA A 49 4.20 -8.67 -13.84
N VAL A 50 3.48 -8.58 -12.71
CA VAL A 50 3.61 -9.49 -11.57
C VAL A 50 2.48 -10.50 -11.62
N ALA A 51 2.79 -11.80 -11.50
CA ALA A 51 1.79 -12.84 -11.49
C ALA A 51 0.79 -12.63 -10.35
N PHE A 52 -0.48 -12.55 -10.69
CA PHE A 52 -1.58 -12.46 -9.70
C PHE A 52 -1.81 -13.78 -8.99
N ARG A 53 -1.66 -14.89 -9.73
CA ARG A 53 -1.93 -16.24 -9.23
C ARG A 53 -0.69 -16.85 -8.59
N GLY A 54 -0.89 -17.53 -7.45
CA GLY A 54 0.17 -18.17 -6.69
C GLY A 54 -0.35 -18.69 -5.36
N GLU A 55 0.53 -19.27 -4.57
CA GLU A 55 0.24 -19.77 -3.22
C GLU A 55 -0.17 -18.63 -2.27
N HIS A 56 0.52 -17.50 -2.37
CA HIS A 56 0.27 -16.30 -1.59
C HIS A 56 -0.19 -15.17 -2.50
N GLN A 57 -0.93 -14.21 -1.95
CA GLN A 57 -1.27 -13.02 -2.73
C GLN A 57 -0.02 -12.18 -3.06
N ALA A 58 0.10 -11.75 -4.31
CA ALA A 58 1.10 -10.77 -4.71
C ALA A 58 0.91 -9.44 -3.96
N GLY A 59 2.01 -8.70 -3.75
CA GLY A 59 1.99 -7.44 -2.99
C GLY A 59 2.32 -7.60 -1.51
N ILE A 60 2.63 -8.81 -1.04
CA ILE A 60 3.12 -9.09 0.32
C ILE A 60 4.64 -9.09 0.31
N VAL A 61 5.26 -10.17 -0.17
CA VAL A 61 6.72 -10.31 -0.28
C VAL A 61 7.30 -9.80 -1.60
N THR A 62 6.47 -9.52 -2.60
CA THR A 62 6.89 -8.93 -3.87
C THR A 62 7.78 -7.70 -3.63
N PRO A 63 8.84 -7.46 -4.41
CA PRO A 63 9.64 -6.25 -4.30
C PRO A 63 8.75 -5.01 -4.26
N ALA A 64 8.94 -4.15 -3.25
CA ALA A 64 8.04 -3.03 -3.00
C ALA A 64 8.12 -2.01 -4.14
N GLN A 65 7.01 -1.70 -4.76
CA GLN A 65 6.88 -0.67 -5.79
C GLN A 65 6.88 0.74 -5.16
N ASP A 66 7.04 1.79 -5.99
CA ASP A 66 7.20 3.16 -5.49
C ASP A 66 5.88 3.85 -5.14
N ARG A 67 4.74 3.32 -5.57
CA ARG A 67 3.41 3.92 -5.40
C ARG A 67 2.45 2.95 -4.75
N LEU A 68 1.58 3.50 -3.93
CA LEU A 68 0.50 2.80 -3.25
C LEU A 68 -0.81 3.55 -3.45
N HIS A 69 -1.88 2.82 -3.69
CA HIS A 69 -3.25 3.25 -3.38
C HIS A 69 -3.90 2.18 -2.50
N PHE A 70 -4.06 2.50 -1.23
CA PHE A 70 -4.80 1.67 -0.28
C PHE A 70 -6.23 2.17 -0.18
N ALA A 71 -7.20 1.27 -0.13
CA ALA A 71 -8.60 1.61 0.15
C ALA A 71 -9.22 0.59 1.09
N ALA A 72 -9.99 1.08 2.05
CA ALA A 72 -10.88 0.27 2.88
C ALA A 72 -12.34 0.51 2.46
N PHE A 73 -13.14 -0.52 2.55
CA PHE A 73 -14.53 -0.51 2.09
C PHE A 73 -15.47 -1.02 3.19
N ASP A 74 -16.66 -0.45 3.24
CA ASP A 74 -17.79 -1.00 3.98
C ASP A 74 -18.68 -1.78 3.02
N VAL A 75 -19.03 -3.02 3.36
CA VAL A 75 -20.05 -3.81 2.65
C VAL A 75 -21.42 -3.28 3.06
N VAL A 76 -22.18 -2.80 2.10
CA VAL A 76 -23.49 -2.15 2.31
C VAL A 76 -24.67 -3.06 2.06
N THR A 77 -24.44 -4.25 1.48
CA THR A 77 -25.44 -5.30 1.35
C THR A 77 -25.41 -6.25 2.55
N ASP A 78 -26.53 -6.92 2.82
CA ASP A 78 -26.62 -8.05 3.75
C ASP A 78 -26.82 -9.38 2.99
N ASP A 79 -26.73 -9.35 1.66
CA ASP A 79 -26.87 -10.51 0.79
C ASP A 79 -25.51 -11.19 0.60
N ARG A 80 -25.39 -12.43 1.09
CA ARG A 80 -24.18 -13.26 1.00
C ARG A 80 -23.79 -13.54 -0.46
N ASP A 81 -24.76 -13.79 -1.33
CA ASP A 81 -24.49 -14.16 -2.72
C ASP A 81 -23.93 -12.94 -3.49
N GLN A 82 -24.41 -11.72 -3.20
CA GLN A 82 -23.85 -10.49 -3.75
C GLN A 82 -22.40 -10.25 -3.29
N LEU A 83 -22.08 -10.58 -2.02
CA LEU A 83 -20.70 -10.49 -1.53
C LEU A 83 -19.79 -11.51 -2.24
N ILE A 84 -20.25 -12.75 -2.42
CA ILE A 84 -19.52 -13.79 -3.16
C ILE A 84 -19.28 -13.36 -4.60
N GLU A 85 -20.31 -12.88 -5.29
CA GLU A 85 -20.22 -12.39 -6.66
C GLU A 85 -19.22 -11.23 -6.79
N LEU A 86 -19.24 -10.29 -5.84
CA LEU A 86 -18.28 -9.20 -5.78
C LEU A 86 -16.84 -9.71 -5.71
N LEU A 87 -16.55 -10.65 -4.80
CA LEU A 87 -15.21 -11.20 -4.61
C LEU A 87 -14.71 -11.97 -5.84
N GLN A 88 -15.62 -12.67 -6.53
CA GLN A 88 -15.36 -13.31 -7.82
C GLN A 88 -14.99 -12.28 -8.89
N GLN A 89 -15.79 -11.23 -9.03
CA GLN A 89 -15.56 -10.14 -9.99
C GLN A 89 -14.28 -9.38 -9.67
N TRP A 90 -14.02 -9.08 -8.41
CA TRP A 90 -12.78 -8.43 -7.99
C TRP A 90 -11.55 -9.28 -8.29
N THR A 91 -11.61 -10.59 -8.03
CA THR A 91 -10.52 -11.52 -8.35
C THR A 91 -10.24 -11.56 -9.85
N ALA A 92 -11.28 -11.64 -10.67
CA ALA A 92 -11.15 -11.66 -12.12
C ALA A 92 -10.59 -10.34 -12.68
N ALA A 93 -11.10 -9.20 -12.19
CA ALA A 93 -10.61 -7.88 -12.60
C ALA A 93 -9.16 -7.64 -12.14
N ALA A 94 -8.81 -8.01 -10.91
CA ALA A 94 -7.45 -7.89 -10.39
C ALA A 94 -6.46 -8.71 -11.23
N ALA A 95 -6.80 -9.96 -11.57
CA ALA A 95 -5.96 -10.81 -12.42
C ALA A 95 -5.72 -10.19 -13.81
N ARG A 96 -6.72 -9.52 -14.39
CA ARG A 96 -6.57 -8.84 -15.68
C ARG A 96 -5.72 -7.58 -15.57
N MET A 97 -6.01 -6.73 -14.58
CA MET A 97 -5.30 -5.47 -14.41
C MET A 97 -3.81 -5.64 -14.10
N THR A 98 -3.42 -6.69 -13.35
CA THR A 98 -2.01 -7.00 -13.09
C THR A 98 -1.24 -7.44 -14.35
N GLU A 99 -1.94 -7.90 -15.39
CA GLU A 99 -1.38 -8.20 -16.71
C GLU A 99 -1.38 -6.95 -17.63
N GLY A 100 -1.84 -5.78 -17.17
CA GLY A 100 -1.97 -4.56 -17.98
C GLY A 100 -3.18 -4.57 -18.91
N ARG A 101 -4.14 -5.46 -18.66
CA ARG A 101 -5.41 -5.53 -19.41
C ARG A 101 -6.50 -4.74 -18.70
N SER A 102 -7.54 -4.36 -19.45
CA SER A 102 -8.74 -3.73 -18.90
C SER A 102 -9.36 -4.58 -17.78
N ALA A 103 -9.96 -3.93 -16.79
CA ALA A 103 -10.62 -4.59 -15.66
C ALA A 103 -11.74 -5.54 -16.10
N GLY A 104 -12.52 -5.14 -17.11
CA GLY A 104 -13.55 -5.97 -17.72
C GLY A 104 -13.13 -6.58 -19.07
N SER A 105 -14.00 -7.37 -19.66
CA SER A 105 -13.72 -8.10 -20.92
C SER A 105 -13.89 -7.24 -22.16
N VAL A 106 -14.68 -6.17 -22.07
CA VAL A 106 -15.02 -5.27 -23.19
C VAL A 106 -14.03 -4.10 -23.26
N GLY A 107 -13.60 -3.60 -22.10
CA GLY A 107 -12.65 -2.50 -22.01
C GLY A 107 -13.29 -1.11 -21.95
N ALA A 108 -12.43 -0.08 -21.99
CA ALA A 108 -12.82 1.31 -21.80
C ALA A 108 -13.40 1.95 -23.07
N MET A 109 -13.03 1.45 -24.24
CA MET A 109 -13.30 2.09 -25.55
C MET A 109 -14.33 1.32 -26.37
N ASP A 110 -14.53 0.04 -26.08
CA ASP A 110 -15.41 -0.86 -26.81
C ASP A 110 -16.74 -1.04 -26.08
N GLY A 111 -17.70 -1.61 -26.75
CA GLY A 111 -19.04 -1.88 -26.22
C GLY A 111 -20.14 -1.03 -26.84
N ALA A 112 -21.35 -1.14 -26.29
CA ALA A 112 -22.48 -0.38 -26.76
C ALA A 112 -22.32 1.11 -26.38
N PRO A 113 -22.50 2.06 -27.35
CA PRO A 113 -22.30 3.49 -27.06
C PRO A 113 -23.22 4.05 -25.97
N ASP A 114 -24.36 3.43 -25.75
CA ASP A 114 -25.36 3.85 -24.75
C ASP A 114 -25.20 3.12 -23.39
N ALA A 115 -24.18 2.26 -23.24
CA ALA A 115 -23.88 1.56 -22.00
C ALA A 115 -22.58 2.08 -21.37
N PRO A 116 -22.44 2.08 -20.02
CA PRO A 116 -21.17 2.37 -19.39
C PRO A 116 -20.12 1.32 -19.80
N PRO A 117 -18.87 1.74 -20.10
CA PRO A 117 -17.78 0.79 -20.34
C PRO A 117 -17.47 -0.04 -19.09
N ASP A 118 -16.87 -1.21 -19.27
CA ASP A 118 -16.50 -2.10 -18.18
C ASP A 118 -15.10 -1.85 -17.61
N ASP A 119 -14.46 -0.76 -18.05
CA ASP A 119 -13.20 -0.21 -17.52
C ASP A 119 -13.26 1.31 -17.54
N THR A 120 -12.52 1.96 -16.61
CA THR A 120 -12.53 3.42 -16.47
C THR A 120 -11.52 4.13 -17.39
N GLY A 121 -10.60 3.40 -18.03
CA GLY A 121 -9.76 3.83 -19.16
C GLY A 121 -8.54 4.68 -18.82
N GLU A 122 -8.34 5.11 -17.57
CA GLU A 122 -7.24 6.03 -17.24
C GLU A 122 -5.85 5.39 -17.33
N SER A 123 -5.73 4.07 -17.32
CA SER A 123 -4.47 3.36 -17.54
C SER A 123 -4.28 2.89 -18.99
N PHE A 124 -5.22 3.21 -19.89
CA PHE A 124 -5.12 2.79 -21.28
C PHE A 124 -3.80 3.25 -21.92
N GLY A 125 -3.07 2.29 -22.52
CA GLY A 125 -1.75 2.54 -23.12
C GLY A 125 -0.58 2.60 -22.12
N LEU A 126 -0.82 2.45 -20.81
CA LEU A 126 0.24 2.30 -19.83
C LEU A 126 0.63 0.82 -19.69
N PRO A 127 1.91 0.52 -19.41
CA PRO A 127 2.34 -0.84 -19.06
C PRO A 127 1.76 -1.24 -17.69
N PRO A 128 1.76 -2.54 -17.33
CA PRO A 128 1.29 -3.02 -16.02
C PRO A 128 2.06 -2.46 -14.84
N SER A 129 3.25 -1.89 -15.04
CA SER A 129 4.05 -1.18 -14.03
C SER A 129 4.25 -1.96 -12.73
N GLN A 130 4.40 -3.28 -12.85
CA GLN A 130 4.49 -4.22 -11.73
C GLN A 130 3.31 -4.12 -10.75
N LEU A 131 2.11 -3.85 -11.24
CA LEU A 131 0.92 -3.77 -10.42
C LEU A 131 0.72 -5.05 -9.60
N THR A 132 0.52 -4.89 -8.32
CA THR A 132 0.02 -5.93 -7.42
C THR A 132 -1.26 -5.44 -6.74
N ILE A 133 -2.21 -6.36 -6.57
CA ILE A 133 -3.49 -6.09 -5.89
C ILE A 133 -3.64 -7.15 -4.81
N THR A 134 -3.65 -6.72 -3.54
CA THR A 134 -3.84 -7.57 -2.36
C THR A 134 -5.17 -7.21 -1.72
N ILE A 135 -5.99 -8.22 -1.43
CA ILE A 135 -7.35 -8.06 -0.86
C ILE A 135 -7.37 -8.69 0.53
N GLY A 136 -7.93 -7.98 1.50
CA GLY A 136 -8.06 -8.45 2.88
C GLY A 136 -9.45 -8.20 3.47
N PHE A 137 -9.79 -8.95 4.50
CA PHE A 137 -11.08 -9.00 5.19
C PHE A 137 -10.95 -8.46 6.60
N GLY A 138 -11.69 -7.40 6.93
CA GLY A 138 -11.69 -6.80 8.25
C GLY A 138 -12.61 -7.52 9.25
N PRO A 139 -12.45 -7.27 10.55
CA PRO A 139 -13.23 -7.96 11.59
C PRO A 139 -14.74 -7.71 11.48
N THR A 140 -15.15 -6.54 10.99
CA THR A 140 -16.56 -6.16 10.84
C THR A 140 -17.27 -6.85 9.67
N LEU A 141 -16.53 -7.53 8.77
CA LEU A 141 -17.11 -8.41 7.76
C LEU A 141 -17.77 -9.63 8.42
N PHE A 142 -17.13 -10.19 9.46
CA PHE A 142 -17.61 -11.40 10.18
C PHE A 142 -18.75 -11.07 11.13
N THR A 143 -18.61 -9.99 11.88
CA THR A 143 -19.65 -9.51 12.80
C THR A 143 -19.64 -7.98 12.84
N ARG A 144 -20.80 -7.36 12.61
CA ARG A 144 -21.00 -5.91 12.77
C ARG A 144 -22.11 -5.68 13.79
N ASP A 145 -21.79 -4.94 14.85
CA ASP A 145 -22.73 -4.67 15.97
C ASP A 145 -23.34 -5.97 16.56
N GLY A 146 -22.55 -7.04 16.62
CA GLY A 146 -22.96 -8.34 17.11
C GLY A 146 -23.81 -9.18 16.12
N VAL A 147 -24.02 -8.71 14.90
CA VAL A 147 -24.82 -9.41 13.87
C VAL A 147 -23.88 -10.10 12.87
N ASP A 148 -24.11 -11.39 12.65
CA ASP A 148 -23.55 -12.15 11.53
C ASP A 148 -24.42 -11.94 10.29
N ARG A 149 -23.95 -11.10 9.37
CA ARG A 149 -24.72 -10.76 8.16
C ARG A 149 -24.61 -11.81 7.06
N PHE A 150 -23.54 -12.60 7.08
CA PHE A 150 -23.17 -13.48 5.97
C PHE A 150 -23.05 -14.95 6.35
N GLY A 151 -23.34 -15.32 7.61
CA GLY A 151 -23.19 -16.70 8.12
C GLY A 151 -21.74 -17.16 8.13
N ILE A 152 -20.81 -16.27 8.51
CA ILE A 152 -19.37 -16.52 8.57
C ILE A 152 -18.74 -16.13 9.92
N ALA A 153 -19.53 -15.77 10.92
CA ALA A 153 -19.01 -15.28 12.20
C ALA A 153 -18.16 -16.33 12.93
N ASP A 154 -18.53 -17.61 12.84
CA ASP A 154 -17.81 -18.74 13.42
C ASP A 154 -16.50 -19.07 12.69
N ARG A 155 -16.28 -18.47 11.52
CA ARG A 155 -15.06 -18.61 10.71
C ARG A 155 -14.10 -17.43 10.87
N ARG A 156 -14.42 -16.46 11.75
CA ARG A 156 -13.53 -15.34 12.05
C ARG A 156 -12.26 -15.86 12.70
N PRO A 157 -11.07 -15.56 12.11
CA PRO A 157 -9.81 -15.98 12.73
C PRO A 157 -9.64 -15.38 14.13
N ALA A 158 -9.18 -16.17 15.09
CA ALA A 158 -8.94 -15.71 16.45
C ALA A 158 -7.90 -14.58 16.54
N ALA A 159 -6.98 -14.50 15.57
CA ALA A 159 -5.98 -13.45 15.47
C ALA A 159 -6.49 -12.18 14.78
N LEU A 160 -7.65 -12.20 14.11
CA LEU A 160 -8.32 -11.03 13.55
C LEU A 160 -9.09 -10.30 14.65
N ILE A 161 -8.35 -9.68 15.56
CA ILE A 161 -8.89 -8.92 16.69
C ILE A 161 -9.27 -7.50 16.27
N ASP A 162 -10.04 -6.83 17.10
CA ASP A 162 -10.08 -5.37 17.07
C ASP A 162 -8.79 -4.87 17.73
N LEU A 163 -7.97 -4.10 16.99
CA LEU A 163 -6.72 -3.60 17.56
C LEU A 163 -7.01 -2.73 18.79
N PRO A 164 -6.26 -2.94 19.90
CA PRO A 164 -6.44 -2.12 21.08
C PRO A 164 -6.11 -0.65 20.79
N HIS A 165 -6.67 0.25 21.59
CA HIS A 165 -6.27 1.64 21.58
C HIS A 165 -4.91 1.77 22.28
N PHE A 166 -3.91 2.21 21.54
CA PHE A 166 -2.56 2.43 22.09
C PHE A 166 -2.44 3.81 22.73
N PRO A 167 -1.54 3.98 23.71
CA PRO A 167 -1.22 5.31 24.23
C PRO A 167 -0.91 6.31 23.10
N ALA A 168 -1.39 7.53 23.23
CA ALA A 168 -1.24 8.62 22.27
C ALA A 168 -1.92 8.42 20.90
N ASP A 169 -2.68 7.37 20.65
CA ASP A 169 -3.55 7.27 19.48
C ASP A 169 -4.55 8.45 19.44
N ARG A 170 -4.76 9.00 18.25
CA ARG A 170 -5.77 10.02 17.92
C ARG A 170 -6.51 9.58 16.66
N LEU A 171 -7.06 8.36 16.72
CA LEU A 171 -7.69 7.73 15.59
C LEU A 171 -8.93 8.52 15.14
N ASP A 172 -8.96 8.83 13.84
CA ASP A 172 -10.14 9.33 13.17
C ASP A 172 -11.02 8.14 12.77
N PRO A 173 -12.27 8.04 13.27
CA PRO A 173 -13.19 6.97 12.87
C PRO A 173 -13.43 6.89 11.36
N ALA A 174 -13.35 8.03 10.66
CA ALA A 174 -13.49 8.09 9.21
C ALA A 174 -12.28 7.49 8.46
N ARG A 175 -11.15 7.24 9.15
CA ARG A 175 -9.92 6.65 8.61
C ARG A 175 -9.54 5.36 9.33
N THR A 176 -10.52 4.69 9.94
CA THR A 176 -10.28 3.50 10.77
C THR A 176 -11.25 2.39 10.42
N GLY A 177 -10.74 1.14 10.39
CA GLY A 177 -11.51 -0.06 10.10
C GLY A 177 -11.91 -0.21 8.62
N GLY A 178 -12.91 -1.01 8.40
CA GLY A 178 -13.47 -1.40 7.10
C GLY A 178 -13.75 -2.90 7.06
N ASP A 179 -14.72 -3.33 6.27
CA ASP A 179 -15.05 -4.75 6.08
C ASP A 179 -14.08 -5.43 5.12
N LEU A 180 -13.67 -4.70 4.08
CA LEU A 180 -12.69 -5.15 3.10
C LEU A 180 -11.58 -4.12 2.95
N CYS A 181 -10.39 -4.55 2.51
CA CYS A 181 -9.36 -3.65 2.04
C CYS A 181 -8.78 -4.10 0.70
N VAL A 182 -8.27 -3.14 -0.04
CA VAL A 182 -7.48 -3.32 -1.26
C VAL A 182 -6.18 -2.55 -1.10
N GLN A 183 -5.05 -3.25 -1.26
CA GLN A 183 -3.73 -2.66 -1.40
C GLN A 183 -3.31 -2.79 -2.86
N ALA A 184 -3.30 -1.70 -3.62
CA ALA A 184 -2.78 -1.65 -4.98
C ALA A 184 -1.43 -0.94 -4.97
N CYS A 185 -0.36 -1.65 -5.38
CA CYS A 185 0.98 -1.10 -5.49
C CYS A 185 1.48 -1.21 -6.93
N ALA A 186 2.09 -0.14 -7.45
CA ALA A 186 2.67 -0.10 -8.79
C ALA A 186 3.84 0.88 -8.84
N HIS A 187 4.63 0.88 -9.93
CA HIS A 187 5.61 1.94 -10.17
C HIS A 187 4.98 3.20 -10.76
N ASP A 188 3.82 3.08 -11.41
CA ASP A 188 3.03 4.21 -11.90
C ASP A 188 1.85 4.49 -10.96
N PRO A 189 1.68 5.74 -10.47
CA PRO A 189 0.58 6.08 -9.57
C PRO A 189 -0.79 5.99 -10.25
N GLN A 190 -0.88 6.24 -11.57
CA GLN A 190 -2.13 6.17 -12.30
C GLN A 190 -2.64 4.74 -12.43
N VAL A 191 -1.72 3.78 -12.61
CA VAL A 191 -2.03 2.34 -12.63
C VAL A 191 -2.56 1.88 -11.26
N ALA A 192 -1.96 2.33 -10.16
CA ALA A 192 -2.46 2.00 -8.81
C ALA A 192 -3.85 2.62 -8.54
N VAL A 193 -4.08 3.87 -8.98
CA VAL A 193 -5.39 4.55 -8.87
C VAL A 193 -6.44 3.85 -9.73
N HIS A 194 -6.10 3.48 -10.97
CA HIS A 194 -6.96 2.73 -11.88
C HIS A 194 -7.46 1.43 -11.25
N ALA A 195 -6.56 0.67 -10.61
CA ALA A 195 -6.91 -0.59 -9.97
C ALA A 195 -7.99 -0.40 -8.90
N VAL A 196 -7.77 0.51 -7.93
CA VAL A 196 -8.73 0.76 -6.85
C VAL A 196 -10.03 1.34 -7.38
N ARG A 197 -9.97 2.27 -8.36
CA ARG A 197 -11.15 2.89 -8.95
C ARG A 197 -12.04 1.88 -9.67
N ASN A 198 -11.46 0.94 -10.43
CA ASN A 198 -12.23 -0.11 -11.08
C ASN A 198 -12.84 -1.09 -10.08
N LEU A 199 -12.12 -1.50 -9.04
CA LEU A 199 -12.68 -2.36 -8.00
C LEU A 199 -13.83 -1.65 -7.26
N ALA A 200 -13.70 -0.37 -6.94
CA ALA A 200 -14.79 0.42 -6.37
C ALA A 200 -16.00 0.51 -7.31
N ARG A 201 -15.79 0.71 -8.62
CA ARG A 201 -16.84 0.76 -9.63
C ARG A 201 -17.55 -0.59 -9.75
N ILE A 202 -16.82 -1.70 -9.82
CA ILE A 202 -17.39 -3.06 -9.86
C ILE A 202 -18.23 -3.32 -8.61
N GLY A 203 -17.78 -2.85 -7.46
CA GLY A 203 -18.49 -3.02 -6.19
C GLY A 203 -19.66 -2.06 -5.95
N PHE A 204 -20.04 -1.22 -6.92
CA PHE A 204 -21.13 -0.26 -6.74
C PHE A 204 -22.45 -0.94 -6.35
N GLY A 205 -23.05 -0.48 -5.26
CA GLY A 205 -24.26 -1.07 -4.66
C GLY A 205 -24.02 -2.23 -3.68
N VAL A 206 -22.81 -2.80 -3.66
CA VAL A 206 -22.42 -3.88 -2.73
C VAL A 206 -21.42 -3.38 -1.70
N VAL A 207 -20.48 -2.52 -2.10
CA VAL A 207 -19.54 -1.86 -1.20
C VAL A 207 -19.49 -0.35 -1.43
N SER A 208 -19.07 0.38 -0.41
CA SER A 208 -18.73 1.80 -0.49
C SER A 208 -17.32 2.02 0.04
N VAL A 209 -16.58 2.95 -0.57
CA VAL A 209 -15.27 3.36 -0.04
C VAL A 209 -15.47 4.02 1.31
N ARG A 210 -14.86 3.45 2.35
CA ARG A 210 -14.84 4.02 3.70
C ARG A 210 -13.75 5.08 3.83
N TRP A 211 -12.54 4.74 3.43
CA TRP A 211 -11.41 5.65 3.36
C TRP A 211 -10.35 5.11 2.39
N SER A 212 -9.49 5.99 1.94
CA SER A 212 -8.34 5.59 1.12
C SER A 212 -7.11 6.41 1.47
N GLN A 213 -5.93 5.90 1.10
CA GLN A 213 -4.65 6.56 1.28
C GLN A 213 -3.77 6.34 0.06
N LEU A 214 -3.32 7.43 -0.53
CA LEU A 214 -2.25 7.41 -1.53
C LEU A 214 -0.89 7.43 -0.83
N GLY A 215 0.05 6.65 -1.35
CA GLY A 215 1.42 6.59 -0.84
C GLY A 215 2.45 6.68 -1.96
N PHE A 216 3.62 7.19 -1.61
CA PHE A 216 4.76 7.32 -2.53
C PHE A 216 6.07 7.00 -1.81
N GLY A 217 7.11 6.68 -2.58
CA GLY A 217 8.45 6.44 -2.07
C GLY A 217 8.40 5.40 -0.95
N ARG A 218 8.47 4.13 -1.30
CA ARG A 218 8.49 3.05 -0.30
C ARG A 218 9.44 3.37 0.85
N THR A 219 9.04 3.11 2.08
CA THR A 219 9.90 3.29 3.26
C THR A 219 10.57 1.99 3.69
N SER A 220 10.20 0.87 3.08
CA SER A 220 10.80 -0.44 3.36
C SER A 220 11.13 -1.16 2.05
N SER A 221 12.24 -1.88 2.01
CA SER A 221 12.56 -2.82 0.94
C SER A 221 12.18 -4.23 1.38
N THR A 222 11.55 -4.98 0.48
CA THR A 222 11.11 -6.38 0.69
C THR A 222 11.98 -7.37 -0.08
N SER A 223 13.00 -6.90 -0.80
CA SER A 223 14.02 -7.70 -1.48
C SER A 223 15.41 -7.16 -1.16
N THR A 224 16.41 -8.05 -1.15
CA THR A 224 17.82 -7.71 -0.95
C THR A 224 18.41 -6.88 -2.08
N GLU A 225 17.83 -6.94 -3.28
CA GLU A 225 18.25 -6.13 -4.43
C GLU A 225 17.84 -4.66 -4.30
N GLN A 226 16.85 -4.36 -3.46
CA GLN A 226 16.36 -3.00 -3.26
C GLN A 226 17.23 -2.24 -2.26
N THR A 227 17.66 -1.04 -2.64
CA THR A 227 18.31 -0.12 -1.70
C THR A 227 17.35 0.28 -0.58
N THR A 228 17.88 0.47 0.62
CA THR A 228 17.09 0.95 1.75
C THR A 228 16.61 2.38 1.49
N ALA A 229 15.32 2.56 1.47
CA ALA A 229 14.67 3.86 1.25
C ALA A 229 14.66 4.70 2.54
N ARG A 230 14.28 5.98 2.43
CA ARG A 230 14.16 6.90 3.56
C ARG A 230 12.70 7.29 3.79
N ASN A 231 12.32 7.41 5.06
CA ASN A 231 11.07 8.03 5.44
C ASN A 231 11.17 9.58 5.44
N LEU A 232 10.08 10.28 5.75
CA LEU A 232 10.06 11.76 5.74
C LEU A 232 10.90 12.41 6.85
N PHE A 233 11.36 11.66 7.85
CA PHE A 233 12.38 12.15 8.80
C PHE A 233 13.80 12.11 8.23
N GLY A 234 13.96 11.58 7.02
CA GLY A 234 15.23 11.48 6.30
C GLY A 234 16.10 10.31 6.72
N PHE A 235 15.64 9.43 7.60
CA PHE A 235 16.37 8.23 8.01
C PHE A 235 16.09 7.05 7.10
N LYS A 236 17.09 6.18 6.92
CA LYS A 236 16.89 4.88 6.28
C LYS A 236 15.92 4.06 7.10
N ASP A 237 14.86 3.57 6.44
CA ASP A 237 13.83 2.77 7.05
C ASP A 237 13.76 1.40 6.37
N GLY A 238 13.60 0.35 7.14
CA GLY A 238 13.58 -1.00 6.60
C GLY A 238 14.93 -1.72 6.47
N THR A 239 16.04 -1.21 7.04
CA THR A 239 17.33 -1.90 7.08
C THR A 239 17.21 -3.32 7.65
N ALA A 240 16.46 -3.49 8.75
CA ALA A 240 16.20 -4.77 9.41
C ALA A 240 14.87 -5.41 8.98
N ASN A 241 14.27 -4.98 7.86
CA ASN A 241 13.05 -5.58 7.36
C ASN A 241 13.28 -7.02 6.87
N LEU A 242 12.26 -7.86 6.97
CA LEU A 242 12.25 -9.18 6.34
C LEU A 242 12.36 -9.04 4.82
N LYS A 243 13.04 -10.00 4.19
CA LYS A 243 13.27 -10.06 2.74
C LYS A 243 12.67 -11.32 2.15
N ALA A 244 12.16 -11.23 0.93
CA ALA A 244 11.59 -12.38 0.22
C ALA A 244 12.61 -13.54 0.08
N GLU A 245 13.92 -13.22 0.05
CA GLU A 245 15.01 -14.18 -0.05
C GLU A 245 15.35 -14.87 1.29
N GLN A 246 14.55 -14.65 2.33
CA GLN A 246 14.67 -15.28 3.65
C GLN A 246 13.44 -16.16 3.94
N PRO A 247 13.21 -17.26 3.19
CA PRO A 247 11.95 -18.02 3.24
C PRO A 247 11.62 -18.53 4.65
N GLU A 248 12.61 -19.02 5.40
CA GLU A 248 12.38 -19.51 6.77
C GLU A 248 11.83 -18.40 7.69
N LEU A 249 12.37 -17.18 7.61
CA LEU A 249 11.88 -16.06 8.41
C LEU A 249 10.51 -15.56 7.92
N ILE A 250 10.25 -15.66 6.63
CA ILE A 250 8.94 -15.32 6.06
C ILE A 250 7.89 -16.32 6.53
N ASP A 251 8.20 -17.61 6.50
CA ASP A 251 7.31 -18.69 6.99
C ASP A 251 7.01 -18.55 8.48
N ASP A 252 8.03 -18.24 9.29
CA ASP A 252 7.88 -18.09 10.73
C ASP A 252 7.06 -16.85 11.14
N HIS A 253 7.13 -15.76 10.36
CA HIS A 253 6.65 -14.46 10.82
C HIS A 253 5.53 -13.84 9.95
N VAL A 254 5.30 -14.34 8.73
CA VAL A 254 4.37 -13.72 7.78
C VAL A 254 3.20 -14.62 7.45
N TRP A 255 3.46 -15.90 7.11
CA TRP A 255 2.42 -16.81 6.65
C TRP A 255 1.72 -17.50 7.81
N VAL A 256 0.38 -17.52 7.75
CA VAL A 256 -0.47 -18.28 8.68
C VAL A 256 -0.30 -19.77 8.38
N GLY A 257 0.05 -20.55 9.39
CA GLY A 257 0.15 -22.01 9.31
C GLY A 257 -1.22 -22.68 9.40
N ALA A 258 -1.34 -23.88 8.84
CA ALA A 258 -2.60 -24.65 8.89
C ALA A 258 -3.05 -25.01 10.32
N GLU A 259 -2.10 -25.09 11.26
CA GLU A 259 -2.35 -25.45 12.67
C GLU A 259 -2.57 -24.23 13.58
N ASP A 260 -2.40 -23.00 13.06
CA ASP A 260 -2.46 -21.78 13.88
C ASP A 260 -3.87 -21.49 14.38
N ASP A 261 -4.89 -21.78 13.55
CA ASP A 261 -6.30 -21.61 13.88
C ASP A 261 -7.17 -22.61 13.11
N PRO A 262 -7.50 -23.77 13.70
CA PRO A 262 -8.34 -24.78 13.04
C PRO A 262 -9.74 -24.26 12.64
N ALA A 263 -10.30 -23.28 13.37
CA ALA A 263 -11.59 -22.66 13.01
C ALA A 263 -11.49 -21.76 11.78
N ALA A 264 -10.29 -21.28 11.49
CA ALA A 264 -10.00 -20.43 10.35
C ALA A 264 -8.98 -21.07 9.38
N ALA A 265 -9.11 -22.36 9.12
CA ALA A 265 -8.22 -23.10 8.20
C ALA A 265 -8.15 -22.49 6.79
N TRP A 266 -9.16 -21.70 6.39
CA TRP A 266 -9.18 -20.94 5.15
C TRP A 266 -8.06 -19.88 5.06
N MET A 267 -7.43 -19.53 6.19
CA MET A 267 -6.31 -18.59 6.27
C MET A 267 -4.93 -19.24 6.04
N ALA A 268 -4.84 -20.57 5.97
CA ALA A 268 -3.55 -21.25 5.78
C ALA A 268 -2.86 -20.73 4.49
N GLY A 269 -1.60 -20.26 4.62
CA GLY A 269 -0.87 -19.60 3.55
C GLY A 269 -1.24 -18.10 3.33
N GLY A 270 -2.19 -17.58 4.11
CA GLY A 270 -2.51 -16.16 4.16
C GLY A 270 -1.63 -15.38 5.15
N SER A 271 -2.02 -14.15 5.46
CA SER A 271 -1.31 -13.26 6.40
C SER A 271 -2.28 -12.27 7.04
N TYR A 272 -1.85 -11.57 8.08
CA TYR A 272 -2.60 -10.42 8.60
C TYR A 272 -1.92 -9.13 8.20
N LEU A 273 -2.69 -8.20 7.63
CA LEU A 273 -2.27 -6.86 7.26
C LEU A 273 -2.65 -5.89 8.37
N VAL A 274 -1.65 -5.27 8.98
CA VAL A 274 -1.81 -4.13 9.89
C VAL A 274 -1.56 -2.86 9.11
N ALA A 275 -2.52 -1.94 9.10
CA ALA A 275 -2.39 -0.61 8.49
C ALA A 275 -2.51 0.48 9.56
N ARG A 276 -1.54 1.42 9.56
CA ARG A 276 -1.58 2.58 10.47
C ARG A 276 -1.23 3.85 9.69
N ARG A 277 -2.11 4.85 9.73
CA ARG A 277 -1.78 6.18 9.22
C ARG A 277 -1.12 6.96 10.34
N ILE A 278 0.16 7.26 10.18
CA ILE A 278 1.00 7.94 11.17
C ILE A 278 1.35 9.32 10.62
N SER A 279 0.71 10.36 11.15
CA SER A 279 1.10 11.75 10.89
C SER A 279 2.44 12.04 11.56
N MET A 280 3.34 12.69 10.86
CA MET A 280 4.68 13.04 11.33
C MET A 280 4.77 14.55 11.54
N HIS A 281 5.24 14.98 12.71
CA HIS A 281 5.45 16.40 13.04
C HIS A 281 6.72 16.93 12.39
N ILE A 282 6.71 17.04 11.05
CA ILE A 282 7.90 17.30 10.22
C ILE A 282 8.54 18.65 10.59
N GLU A 283 7.75 19.71 10.73
CA GLU A 283 8.28 21.05 11.04
C GLU A 283 8.92 21.13 12.42
N THR A 284 8.48 20.31 13.36
CA THR A 284 9.11 20.17 14.68
C THR A 284 10.40 19.38 14.57
N TRP A 285 10.36 18.24 13.85
CA TRP A 285 11.52 17.41 13.58
C TRP A 285 12.64 18.16 12.88
N ASP A 286 12.34 18.98 11.88
CA ASP A 286 13.33 19.75 11.11
C ASP A 286 14.09 20.78 11.97
N ARG A 287 13.55 21.17 13.12
CA ARG A 287 14.19 22.07 14.09
C ARG A 287 14.98 21.33 15.17
N THR A 288 14.84 20.02 15.25
CA THR A 288 15.55 19.17 16.21
C THR A 288 16.99 18.99 15.78
N SER A 289 17.94 19.01 16.71
CA SER A 289 19.37 18.85 16.39
C SER A 289 19.67 17.48 15.79
N LEU A 290 20.64 17.40 14.87
CA LEU A 290 21.03 16.11 14.26
C LEU A 290 21.37 15.06 15.32
N ARG A 291 22.10 15.44 16.36
CA ARG A 291 22.45 14.54 17.47
C ARG A 291 21.22 13.96 18.16
N GLU A 292 20.21 14.77 18.39
CA GLU A 292 18.95 14.34 19.00
C GLU A 292 18.20 13.41 18.07
N GLN A 293 18.06 13.78 16.78
CA GLN A 293 17.44 12.92 15.78
C GLN A 293 18.07 11.53 15.73
N GLU A 294 19.40 11.46 15.69
CA GLU A 294 20.15 10.20 15.66
C GLU A 294 20.00 9.41 16.96
N THR A 295 19.99 10.09 18.11
CA THR A 295 19.79 9.45 19.42
C THR A 295 18.40 8.82 19.53
N LEU A 296 17.35 9.54 19.09
CA LEU A 296 15.97 9.05 19.11
C LEU A 296 15.78 7.81 18.21
N ILE A 297 16.40 7.81 17.04
CA ILE A 297 16.35 6.68 16.11
C ILE A 297 17.27 5.54 16.58
N GLY A 298 18.51 5.84 17.04
CA GLY A 298 19.54 4.86 17.39
C GLY A 298 20.50 4.55 16.24
N ARG A 299 20.44 5.31 15.14
CA ARG A 299 21.30 5.20 13.94
C ARG A 299 21.72 6.58 13.46
N ASP A 300 22.86 6.66 12.79
CA ASP A 300 23.26 7.89 12.09
C ASP A 300 22.35 8.16 10.87
N LYS A 301 22.16 9.43 10.56
CA LYS A 301 21.26 9.87 9.49
C LYS A 301 21.89 9.68 8.10
N GLY A 302 23.21 9.74 8.00
CA GLY A 302 23.94 9.67 6.74
C GLY A 302 23.93 8.26 6.16
N GLU A 303 24.67 7.36 6.78
CA GLU A 303 24.85 5.98 6.31
C GLU A 303 23.77 5.03 6.82
N GLY A 304 23.04 5.39 7.88
CA GLY A 304 22.11 4.50 8.56
C GLY A 304 22.81 3.45 9.43
N ALA A 305 24.08 3.67 9.76
CA ALA A 305 24.82 2.79 10.65
C ALA A 305 24.29 2.88 12.09
N PRO A 306 24.32 1.81 12.88
CA PRO A 306 23.98 1.89 14.30
C PRO A 306 24.95 2.81 15.05
N LEU A 307 24.47 3.53 16.06
CA LEU A 307 25.34 4.41 16.86
C LEU A 307 26.41 3.64 17.63
N SER A 308 26.31 2.32 17.74
CA SER A 308 27.35 1.44 18.24
C SER A 308 28.57 1.35 17.31
N GLY A 309 28.41 1.72 16.01
CA GLY A 309 29.46 1.76 14.99
C GLY A 309 29.23 0.77 13.85
N GLY A 310 30.10 0.86 12.83
CA GLY A 310 30.01 0.02 11.63
C GLY A 310 29.34 0.69 10.44
N GLY A 311 28.76 -0.08 9.54
CA GLY A 311 27.96 0.37 8.39
C GLY A 311 26.47 0.07 8.58
N GLU A 312 25.63 0.37 7.59
CA GLU A 312 24.17 0.22 7.64
C GLU A 312 23.71 -1.16 8.16
N PHE A 313 24.31 -2.23 7.63
CA PHE A 313 23.90 -3.61 7.93
C PHE A 313 24.69 -4.26 9.06
N THR A 314 25.57 -3.49 9.75
CA THR A 314 26.24 -3.99 10.95
C THR A 314 25.20 -4.25 12.03
N PRO A 315 25.22 -5.44 12.69
CA PRO A 315 24.36 -5.71 13.84
C PRO A 315 24.56 -4.63 14.92
N VAL A 316 23.47 -4.24 15.56
CA VAL A 316 23.50 -3.25 16.63
C VAL A 316 24.10 -3.91 17.88
N ASP A 317 25.16 -3.31 18.44
CA ASP A 317 25.69 -3.66 19.75
C ASP A 317 25.02 -2.79 20.83
N PHE A 318 24.03 -3.35 21.51
CA PHE A 318 23.26 -2.63 22.53
C PHE A 318 24.01 -2.48 23.87
N ASP A 319 25.13 -3.18 24.05
CA ASP A 319 25.98 -3.10 25.26
C ASP A 319 27.13 -2.13 25.08
N ALA A 320 27.32 -1.62 23.86
CA ALA A 320 28.35 -0.65 23.57
C ALA A 320 28.16 0.66 24.36
N THR A 321 29.20 1.11 25.05
CA THR A 321 29.20 2.36 25.81
C THR A 321 30.18 3.38 25.24
N ASP A 322 29.97 4.64 25.56
CA ASP A 322 30.90 5.72 25.29
C ASP A 322 32.02 5.79 26.34
N ALA A 323 32.92 6.78 26.22
CA ALA A 323 34.04 6.97 27.14
C ALA A 323 33.61 7.31 28.58
N LYS A 324 32.37 7.67 28.83
CA LYS A 324 31.79 7.96 30.14
C LYS A 324 31.05 6.77 30.74
N GLY A 325 30.87 5.71 29.97
CA GLY A 325 30.07 4.55 30.34
C GLY A 325 28.58 4.65 29.99
N ASP A 326 28.14 5.69 29.28
CA ASP A 326 26.78 5.84 28.83
C ASP A 326 26.51 4.97 27.60
N PRO A 327 25.32 4.34 27.44
CA PRO A 327 24.99 3.56 26.26
C PRO A 327 25.07 4.38 24.98
N LYS A 328 25.80 3.87 23.97
CA LYS A 328 25.86 4.52 22.64
C LYS A 328 24.54 4.52 21.92
N VAL A 329 23.74 3.45 22.08
CA VAL A 329 22.37 3.35 21.59
C VAL A 329 21.45 3.54 22.78
N ALA A 330 20.70 4.65 22.81
CA ALA A 330 19.85 5.00 23.94
C ALA A 330 18.84 3.89 24.27
N LEU A 331 18.55 3.69 25.56
CA LEU A 331 17.66 2.63 26.03
C LEU A 331 16.23 2.76 25.48
N ASN A 332 15.82 3.98 25.16
CA ASN A 332 14.51 4.35 24.64
C ASN A 332 14.56 4.81 23.17
N SER A 333 15.62 4.45 22.45
CA SER A 333 15.69 4.68 21.00
C SER A 333 14.78 3.72 20.25
N HIS A 334 14.22 4.20 19.13
CA HIS A 334 13.32 3.45 18.28
C HIS A 334 13.88 2.08 17.85
N VAL A 335 15.12 2.06 17.36
CA VAL A 335 15.79 0.83 16.91
C VAL A 335 15.93 -0.20 18.02
N ARG A 336 16.26 0.23 19.26
CA ARG A 336 16.38 -0.70 20.38
C ARG A 336 15.02 -1.30 20.76
N LEU A 337 14.00 -0.46 20.91
CA LEU A 337 12.67 -0.91 21.35
C LEU A 337 11.96 -1.77 20.30
N ALA A 338 12.25 -1.56 18.99
CA ALA A 338 11.69 -2.36 17.91
C ALA A 338 12.57 -3.57 17.53
N HIS A 339 13.72 -3.79 18.17
CA HIS A 339 14.63 -4.87 17.79
C HIS A 339 14.10 -6.23 18.25
N PRO A 340 14.26 -7.31 17.46
CA PRO A 340 13.86 -8.66 17.86
C PRO A 340 14.43 -9.11 19.21
N ASP A 341 15.67 -8.76 19.55
CA ASP A 341 16.31 -9.11 20.83
C ASP A 341 15.57 -8.55 22.05
N HIS A 342 14.74 -7.54 21.86
CA HIS A 342 13.92 -6.91 22.89
C HIS A 342 12.42 -7.18 22.72
N ASN A 343 12.07 -8.06 21.78
CA ASN A 343 10.69 -8.44 21.43
C ASN A 343 10.59 -9.96 21.20
N ASP A 344 11.22 -10.79 22.04
CA ASP A 344 11.14 -12.26 22.01
C ASP A 344 11.44 -12.88 20.63
N GLY A 345 12.31 -12.26 19.84
CA GLY A 345 12.68 -12.68 18.49
C GLY A 345 11.68 -12.30 17.40
N VAL A 346 10.58 -11.65 17.75
CA VAL A 346 9.48 -11.30 16.84
C VAL A 346 9.94 -10.32 15.74
N ARG A 347 9.48 -10.57 14.53
CA ARG A 347 9.71 -9.74 13.34
C ARG A 347 8.40 -9.49 12.61
N MET A 348 8.40 -8.48 11.75
CA MET A 348 7.28 -8.14 10.86
C MET A 348 7.82 -7.82 9.47
N LEU A 349 7.07 -8.19 8.42
CA LEU A 349 7.36 -7.73 7.07
C LEU A 349 6.70 -6.36 6.87
N ARG A 350 7.50 -5.30 6.89
CA ARG A 350 7.00 -3.93 6.69
C ARG A 350 6.99 -3.56 5.21
N ARG A 351 5.91 -2.89 4.79
CA ARG A 351 5.72 -2.40 3.42
C ARG A 351 5.08 -1.01 3.45
N GLY A 352 5.70 -0.09 4.22
CA GLY A 352 5.20 1.26 4.41
C GLY A 352 5.51 2.20 3.24
N TYR A 353 4.74 3.30 3.19
CA TYR A 353 4.88 4.37 2.19
C TYR A 353 4.79 5.74 2.86
N ASN A 354 5.48 6.73 2.30
CA ASN A 354 5.26 8.11 2.69
C ASN A 354 3.93 8.60 2.12
N PHE A 355 3.31 9.57 2.79
CA PHE A 355 2.17 10.31 2.25
C PHE A 355 2.30 11.81 2.49
N THR A 356 1.63 12.61 1.67
CA THR A 356 1.42 14.05 1.85
C THR A 356 0.05 14.40 1.29
N ASP A 357 -0.87 14.74 2.19
CA ASP A 357 -2.29 14.98 1.89
C ASP A 357 -2.62 16.49 1.96
N GLY A 358 -1.62 17.33 1.72
CA GLY A 358 -1.76 18.77 1.74
C GLY A 358 -1.43 19.41 3.10
N SER A 359 -2.31 20.24 3.63
CA SER A 359 -2.13 20.96 4.90
C SER A 359 -3.10 20.47 5.97
N ASP A 360 -2.65 20.46 7.22
CA ASP A 360 -3.46 20.13 8.40
C ASP A 360 -4.45 21.26 8.83
N GLY A 361 -4.52 22.35 8.05
CA GLY A 361 -5.33 23.54 8.38
C GLY A 361 -4.70 24.50 9.40
N LEU A 362 -3.56 24.12 10.00
CA LEU A 362 -2.80 24.94 10.96
C LEU A 362 -1.51 25.47 10.35
N GLY A 363 -1.34 25.38 9.03
CA GLY A 363 -0.16 25.84 8.30
C GLY A 363 1.00 24.86 8.31
N ARG A 364 0.77 23.59 8.66
CA ARG A 364 1.73 22.49 8.61
C ARG A 364 1.33 21.49 7.54
N LEU A 365 2.27 20.65 7.10
CA LEU A 365 1.98 19.56 6.19
C LEU A 365 1.14 18.47 6.91
N ASP A 366 0.05 18.02 6.28
CA ASP A 366 -0.57 16.74 6.63
C ASP A 366 0.19 15.63 5.90
N ALA A 367 1.28 15.19 6.50
CA ALA A 367 2.22 14.26 5.92
C ALA A 367 2.72 13.26 6.94
N GLY A 368 3.23 12.11 6.46
CA GLY A 368 3.74 11.09 7.36
C GLY A 368 4.00 9.76 6.70
N LEU A 369 3.85 8.72 7.50
CA LEU A 369 4.05 7.33 7.12
C LEU A 369 2.70 6.59 7.12
N PHE A 370 2.34 6.02 5.98
CA PHE A 370 1.34 4.97 5.95
C PHE A 370 2.05 3.64 6.18
N PHE A 371 2.06 3.25 7.45
CA PHE A 371 2.67 2.02 7.90
C PHE A 371 1.80 0.83 7.51
N ILE A 372 2.39 -0.12 6.80
CA ILE A 372 1.81 -1.43 6.53
C ILE A 372 2.78 -2.48 7.04
N ALA A 373 2.26 -3.47 7.76
CA ALA A 373 3.01 -4.66 8.14
C ALA A 373 2.19 -5.91 7.88
N PHE A 374 2.85 -6.95 7.37
CA PHE A 374 2.30 -8.29 7.26
C PHE A 374 2.88 -9.15 8.37
N VAL A 375 2.02 -9.87 9.06
CA VAL A 375 2.36 -10.68 10.24
C VAL A 375 1.56 -11.98 10.25
N ARG A 376 2.13 -13.03 10.85
CA ARG A 376 1.48 -14.32 11.07
C ARG A 376 0.42 -14.24 12.18
N ASP A 377 0.70 -13.48 13.26
CA ASP A 377 -0.24 -13.23 14.35
C ASP A 377 -0.04 -11.83 14.95
N PRO A 378 -0.94 -10.89 14.70
CA PRO A 378 -0.82 -9.52 15.21
C PRO A 378 -0.84 -9.44 16.74
N ARG A 379 -1.44 -10.42 17.45
CA ARG A 379 -1.54 -10.44 18.92
C ARG A 379 -0.17 -10.60 19.57
N ASN A 380 0.70 -11.39 18.93
CA ASN A 380 2.02 -11.73 19.45
C ASN A 380 3.15 -10.89 18.83
N GLN A 381 2.93 -10.31 17.64
CA GLN A 381 3.93 -9.55 16.90
C GLN A 381 3.70 -8.04 17.01
N TYR A 382 2.62 -7.55 16.44
CA TYR A 382 2.39 -6.10 16.35
C TYR A 382 1.96 -5.48 17.68
N VAL A 383 0.99 -6.09 18.38
CA VAL A 383 0.38 -5.48 19.58
C VAL A 383 1.40 -5.28 20.71
N PRO A 384 2.22 -6.25 21.11
CA PRO A 384 3.21 -6.07 22.18
C PRO A 384 4.25 -5.01 21.81
N MET A 385 4.81 -5.07 20.59
CA MET A 385 5.80 -4.12 20.10
C MET A 385 5.23 -2.70 20.06
N GLN A 386 4.02 -2.50 19.53
CA GLN A 386 3.37 -1.20 19.47
C GLN A 386 3.07 -0.64 20.88
N ASN A 387 2.69 -1.49 21.83
CA ASN A 387 2.52 -1.07 23.22
C ASN A 387 3.83 -0.54 23.85
N THR A 388 4.94 -1.23 23.58
CA THR A 388 6.27 -0.79 24.05
C THR A 388 6.67 0.53 23.40
N LEU A 389 6.54 0.64 22.07
CA LEU A 389 6.86 1.87 21.34
C LEU A 389 5.99 3.05 21.80
N ALA A 390 4.68 2.85 21.94
CA ALA A 390 3.77 3.92 22.34
C ALA A 390 4.02 4.43 23.76
N ARG A 391 4.63 3.62 24.64
CA ARG A 391 4.91 3.98 26.02
C ARG A 391 6.31 4.55 26.23
N ASP A 392 7.31 3.95 25.58
CA ASP A 392 8.72 4.12 25.95
C ASP A 392 9.58 4.77 24.86
N ASP A 393 9.10 4.83 23.61
CA ASP A 393 9.85 5.38 22.47
C ASP A 393 9.73 6.91 22.43
N LEU A 394 10.85 7.60 22.62
CA LEU A 394 10.88 9.06 22.53
C LEU A 394 10.53 9.60 21.14
N LEU A 395 10.69 8.79 20.08
CA LEU A 395 10.24 9.18 18.74
C LEU A 395 8.73 9.44 18.69
N SER A 396 7.95 8.86 19.61
CA SER A 396 6.51 9.05 19.72
C SER A 396 6.08 10.52 19.92
N GLU A 397 6.96 11.40 20.40
CA GLU A 397 6.71 12.86 20.47
C GLU A 397 6.51 13.50 19.09
N TYR A 398 7.05 12.87 18.05
CA TYR A 398 7.00 13.37 16.66
C TYR A 398 5.99 12.61 15.80
N LEU A 399 5.27 11.63 16.37
CA LEU A 399 4.36 10.75 15.66
C LEU A 399 2.95 10.82 16.24
N LEU A 400 1.94 10.81 15.36
CA LEU A 400 0.54 10.77 15.75
C LEU A 400 -0.21 9.75 14.90
N HIS A 401 -0.69 8.67 15.51
CA HIS A 401 -1.48 7.67 14.80
C HIS A 401 -2.91 8.18 14.62
N THR A 402 -3.30 8.40 13.37
CA THR A 402 -4.59 9.02 12.99
C THR A 402 -5.55 8.08 12.28
N GLY A 403 -5.08 6.91 11.83
CA GLY A 403 -5.90 5.88 11.21
C GLY A 403 -5.37 4.49 11.55
N SER A 404 -6.24 3.49 11.51
CA SER A 404 -5.93 2.12 11.92
C SER A 404 -6.80 1.11 11.18
N GLY A 405 -6.23 -0.04 10.81
CA GLY A 405 -6.95 -1.20 10.28
C GLY A 405 -6.19 -2.49 10.51
N LEU A 406 -6.93 -3.57 10.70
CA LEU A 406 -6.41 -4.93 10.71
C LEU A 406 -7.28 -5.77 9.77
N PHE A 407 -6.62 -6.50 8.86
CA PHE A 407 -7.32 -7.30 7.85
C PHE A 407 -6.68 -8.69 7.75
N ALA A 408 -7.52 -9.71 7.68
CA ALA A 408 -7.12 -11.07 7.31
C ALA A 408 -6.97 -11.12 5.79
N VAL A 409 -5.78 -11.43 5.32
CA VAL A 409 -5.44 -11.55 3.89
C VAL A 409 -5.41 -13.04 3.56
N PRO A 410 -6.40 -13.59 2.83
CA PRO A 410 -6.43 -15.00 2.48
C PRO A 410 -5.23 -15.41 1.62
N PRO A 411 -4.92 -16.71 1.48
CA PRO A 411 -3.92 -17.19 0.55
C PRO A 411 -4.21 -16.74 -0.88
N GLY A 412 -3.25 -16.86 -1.76
CA GLY A 412 -3.44 -16.62 -3.19
C GLY A 412 -4.36 -17.66 -3.84
N VAL A 413 -4.64 -17.47 -5.12
CA VAL A 413 -5.44 -18.40 -5.92
C VAL A 413 -4.57 -19.01 -7.04
N HIS A 414 -4.67 -20.32 -7.24
CA HIS A 414 -3.84 -21.02 -8.20
C HIS A 414 -4.49 -21.13 -9.57
N GLU A 415 -5.77 -21.48 -9.62
CA GLU A 415 -6.44 -21.86 -10.84
C GLU A 415 -7.43 -20.80 -11.35
N PRO A 416 -7.62 -20.69 -12.67
CA PRO A 416 -8.72 -19.96 -13.24
C PRO A 416 -10.08 -20.48 -12.72
N GLY A 417 -10.94 -19.58 -12.28
CA GLY A 417 -12.24 -19.94 -11.70
C GLY A 417 -12.27 -20.03 -10.18
N THR A 418 -11.10 -20.13 -9.51
CA THR A 418 -11.02 -19.89 -8.07
C THR A 418 -10.92 -18.39 -7.76
N TRP A 419 -11.37 -17.98 -6.59
CA TRP A 419 -11.40 -16.59 -6.19
C TRP A 419 -10.93 -16.40 -4.76
N LEU A 420 -10.42 -15.21 -4.45
CA LEU A 420 -9.82 -14.89 -3.15
C LEU A 420 -10.85 -15.03 -2.03
N GLY A 421 -10.52 -15.87 -1.04
CA GLY A 421 -11.38 -16.15 0.10
C GLY A 421 -12.50 -17.16 -0.18
N SER A 422 -12.49 -17.88 -1.32
CA SER A 422 -13.53 -18.88 -1.66
C SER A 422 -13.78 -19.87 -0.52
N THR A 423 -12.71 -20.39 0.08
CA THR A 423 -12.78 -21.36 1.18
C THR A 423 -13.36 -20.81 2.49
N LEU A 424 -13.53 -19.51 2.63
CA LEU A 424 -14.27 -18.88 3.74
C LEU A 424 -15.77 -19.16 3.64
N PHE A 425 -16.28 -19.34 2.44
CA PHE A 425 -17.72 -19.47 2.15
C PHE A 425 -18.18 -20.90 1.87
N ASP A 426 -17.25 -21.88 1.97
CA ASP A 426 -17.55 -23.33 1.80
C ASP A 426 -18.39 -23.91 2.95
#